data_c18ff18c5b68925f480deb36fef9cdd4
#
_entry.id   c18ff18c5b68925f480deb36fef9cdd4
#
_cell.length_a   1.000
_cell.length_b   1.000
_cell.length_c   1.000
_cell.angle_alpha   90.00
_cell.angle_beta   90.00
_cell.angle_gamma   90.00
#
_symmetry.space_group_name_H-M   'P 1'
#
loop_
_entity.id
_entity.type
_entity.pdbx_description
1 polymer ?
#
loop_
_entity_poly.entity_id
_entity_poly.type
_entity_poly.pdbx_seq_one_letter_code
_entity_poly.pdbx_strand_id
1 'polypeptide(L)'
;MPGSSYDFVIVGGGSAGCALANRLSADPSNRVLVLEAGRMDWRWDVVIHMPAALSMGIGNRFYDWQYESEPEPELGGRRVYHARGKVLGGSSSINGMIFQRGNPMDFDRWAAIPGCEAWDWAHCMPYFRRMETCLAGEDEWRGGDGPLKLERGPARSPLFQAFFEAVQQAGHPMTTDVNGYRQEGFNAFDRNVYRGRRQSAARAYLHPVLRRPNLDVVTHAHATRLVMEGSRVVGVEYVRRRGSRSGGRRVAQAGEVILCGGAINSPQLLQLSGIGPAGVLADAGVEPVVDVPGVGENLQDHLEVYLQYACTQPVSMAPYLAKWRRPWIGLQWLARRGPGATNHFEAGGFLRSNDEVSWPNLMFHFLPIAVRYDGSVPAAGHGYQFHIGPMFSNSRGWVRIASDDPFAKPRMLFNYLSTPEDRREWVEAIAIPPRTGGSGSRPSPSPATSWASRRSRSSTVVRCRPAWRSRGTRRCSTGSERMPRRRCTRRARPAWVPTGWGCSIRPRCGCMAPGACGWWMPRRCRLSRTATSTLR
;
A
#
# COMPACT_ATOMS: atom_id res chain seq x y z
N MET A 1 -31.32 -17.42 11.33
CA MET A 1 -32.49 -17.47 10.45
C MET A 1 -32.22 -18.55 9.42
N PRO A 2 -32.89 -19.69 9.41
CA PRO A 2 -32.76 -20.66 8.32
C PRO A 2 -33.63 -20.18 7.15
N GLY A 3 -33.08 -20.17 5.95
CA GLY A 3 -33.82 -20.10 4.70
C GLY A 3 -34.04 -18.76 4.03
N SER A 4 -33.32 -17.68 4.37
CA SER A 4 -33.40 -16.47 3.57
C SER A 4 -32.39 -16.50 2.43
N SER A 5 -32.88 -16.72 1.21
CA SER A 5 -32.10 -16.53 -0.01
C SER A 5 -31.84 -15.06 -0.24
N TYR A 6 -30.64 -14.71 -0.68
CA TYR A 6 -30.24 -13.38 -1.16
C TYR A 6 -30.18 -13.38 -2.67
N ASP A 7 -30.50 -12.28 -3.31
CA ASP A 7 -30.27 -12.13 -4.73
C ASP A 7 -28.77 -12.03 -4.99
N PHE A 8 -28.05 -11.27 -4.12
CA PHE A 8 -26.60 -11.09 -4.23
C PHE A 8 -25.90 -11.35 -2.90
N VAL A 9 -24.87 -12.21 -2.91
CA VAL A 9 -23.92 -12.36 -1.80
C VAL A 9 -22.56 -11.84 -2.23
N ILE A 10 -22.10 -10.77 -1.59
CA ILE A 10 -20.81 -10.12 -1.82
C ILE A 10 -19.82 -10.63 -0.79
N VAL A 11 -18.76 -11.31 -1.25
CA VAL A 11 -17.69 -11.83 -0.41
C VAL A 11 -16.53 -10.84 -0.34
N GLY A 12 -16.41 -10.15 0.78
CA GLY A 12 -15.43 -9.10 1.05
C GLY A 12 -16.06 -7.71 1.06
N GLY A 13 -16.07 -7.06 2.23
CA GLY A 13 -16.51 -5.68 2.44
C GLY A 13 -15.39 -4.66 2.18
N GLY A 14 -14.52 -4.92 1.19
CA GLY A 14 -13.43 -4.05 0.75
C GLY A 14 -13.90 -2.92 -0.17
N SER A 15 -12.98 -2.35 -0.96
CA SER A 15 -13.27 -1.22 -1.85
C SER A 15 -14.37 -1.55 -2.87
N ALA A 16 -14.25 -2.67 -3.56
CA ALA A 16 -15.23 -3.11 -4.55
C ALA A 16 -16.56 -3.51 -3.88
N GLY A 17 -16.50 -4.32 -2.82
CA GLY A 17 -17.69 -4.80 -2.14
C GLY A 17 -18.54 -3.70 -1.52
N CYS A 18 -17.93 -2.65 -0.96
CA CYS A 18 -18.65 -1.48 -0.45
C CYS A 18 -19.39 -0.72 -1.57
N ALA A 19 -18.74 -0.56 -2.73
CA ALA A 19 -19.36 0.11 -3.88
C ALA A 19 -20.52 -0.71 -4.45
N LEU A 20 -20.33 -2.02 -4.64
CA LEU A 20 -21.38 -2.93 -5.11
C LEU A 20 -22.56 -2.99 -4.14
N ALA A 21 -22.29 -3.13 -2.84
CA ALA A 21 -23.35 -3.12 -1.82
C ALA A 21 -24.22 -1.86 -1.88
N ASN A 22 -23.59 -0.69 -2.07
CA ASN A 22 -24.30 0.56 -2.25
C ASN A 22 -25.19 0.56 -3.50
N ARG A 23 -24.62 0.10 -4.64
CA ARG A 23 -25.32 0.17 -5.93
C ARG A 23 -26.40 -0.88 -6.07
N LEU A 24 -26.13 -2.12 -5.72
CA LEU A 24 -27.10 -3.22 -5.82
C LEU A 24 -28.28 -3.05 -4.86
N SER A 25 -28.03 -2.59 -3.63
CA SER A 25 -29.11 -2.32 -2.66
C SER A 25 -29.87 -1.02 -2.93
N ALA A 26 -29.52 -0.25 -3.96
CA ALA A 26 -30.31 0.93 -4.36
C ALA A 26 -31.67 0.53 -4.93
N ASP A 27 -31.75 -0.63 -5.56
CA ASP A 27 -33.00 -1.26 -5.91
C ASP A 27 -33.55 -2.02 -4.69
N PRO A 28 -34.70 -1.63 -4.13
CA PRO A 28 -35.27 -2.26 -2.94
C PRO A 28 -35.74 -3.72 -3.17
N SER A 29 -35.92 -4.15 -4.41
CA SER A 29 -36.25 -5.54 -4.75
C SER A 29 -35.06 -6.49 -4.57
N ASN A 30 -33.82 -6.01 -4.66
CA ASN A 30 -32.61 -6.80 -4.48
C ASN A 30 -32.31 -6.99 -2.98
N ARG A 31 -32.23 -8.21 -2.52
CA ARG A 31 -31.70 -8.57 -1.20
C ARG A 31 -30.21 -8.81 -1.28
N VAL A 32 -29.42 -7.97 -0.61
CA VAL A 32 -27.96 -7.97 -0.69
C VAL A 32 -27.34 -8.34 0.66
N LEU A 33 -26.42 -9.31 0.65
CA LEU A 33 -25.61 -9.66 1.81
C LEU A 33 -24.13 -9.36 1.54
N VAL A 34 -23.47 -8.68 2.48
CA VAL A 34 -22.00 -8.51 2.49
C VAL A 34 -21.41 -9.37 3.61
N LEU A 35 -20.47 -10.26 3.25
CA LEU A 35 -19.69 -11.06 4.19
C LEU A 35 -18.29 -10.45 4.30
N GLU A 36 -17.92 -9.89 5.47
CA GLU A 36 -16.61 -9.33 5.75
C GLU A 36 -15.89 -10.16 6.82
N ALA A 37 -14.69 -10.65 6.52
CA ALA A 37 -13.91 -11.47 7.45
C ALA A 37 -13.39 -10.68 8.66
N GLY A 38 -13.15 -9.37 8.47
CA GLY A 38 -12.67 -8.46 9.48
C GLY A 38 -13.76 -7.88 10.37
N ARG A 39 -13.35 -6.92 11.16
CA ARG A 39 -14.21 -6.20 12.10
C ARG A 39 -14.92 -5.02 11.43
N MET A 40 -15.89 -4.46 12.12
CA MET A 40 -16.50 -3.18 11.78
C MET A 40 -15.47 -2.04 11.94
N ASP A 41 -15.54 -1.03 11.07
CA ASP A 41 -14.81 0.23 11.15
C ASP A 41 -15.55 1.24 12.02
N TRP A 42 -15.56 1.02 13.33
CA TRP A 42 -16.32 1.85 14.26
C TRP A 42 -15.99 3.34 14.13
N ARG A 43 -16.99 4.21 14.20
CA ARG A 43 -16.85 5.68 14.01
C ARG A 43 -15.85 6.35 14.95
N TRP A 44 -15.55 5.73 16.08
CA TRP A 44 -14.59 6.19 17.10
C TRP A 44 -13.17 5.58 16.91
N ASP A 45 -12.97 4.71 15.94
CA ASP A 45 -11.70 4.01 15.72
C ASP A 45 -10.64 4.97 15.17
N VAL A 46 -9.80 5.47 16.07
CA VAL A 46 -8.72 6.41 15.75
C VAL A 46 -7.74 5.83 14.74
N VAL A 47 -7.44 4.52 14.84
CA VAL A 47 -6.47 3.85 13.95
C VAL A 47 -6.91 3.90 12.49
N ILE A 48 -8.23 3.82 12.25
CA ILE A 48 -8.78 3.88 10.89
C ILE A 48 -8.99 5.34 10.45
N HIS A 49 -9.65 6.14 11.31
CA HIS A 49 -10.22 7.41 10.86
C HIS A 49 -9.28 8.61 10.97
N MET A 50 -8.23 8.53 11.79
CA MET A 50 -7.24 9.59 11.91
C MET A 50 -6.17 9.43 10.82
N PRO A 51 -6.05 10.35 9.86
CA PRO A 51 -5.13 10.19 8.75
C PRO A 51 -3.68 9.96 9.19
N ALA A 52 -3.18 10.69 10.18
CA ALA A 52 -1.81 10.52 10.69
C ALA A 52 -1.55 9.16 11.36
N ALA A 53 -2.61 8.39 11.70
CA ALA A 53 -2.48 7.06 12.28
C ALA A 53 -2.33 5.94 11.23
N LEU A 54 -2.12 6.28 9.95
CA LEU A 54 -2.12 5.36 8.81
C LEU A 54 -1.22 4.11 9.00
N SER A 55 -0.08 4.25 9.65
CA SER A 55 0.82 3.12 9.90
C SER A 55 0.40 2.22 11.07
N MET A 56 -0.52 2.67 11.94
CA MET A 56 -0.89 1.93 13.16
C MET A 56 -1.76 0.69 12.88
N GLY A 57 -2.48 0.69 11.76
CA GLY A 57 -3.28 -0.45 11.33
C GLY A 57 -2.45 -1.58 10.72
N ILE A 58 -1.29 -1.25 10.18
CA ILE A 58 -0.39 -2.14 9.47
C ILE A 58 0.37 -3.01 10.46
N GLY A 59 0.45 -4.32 10.20
CA GLY A 59 1.03 -5.30 11.12
C GLY A 59 0.16 -5.59 12.35
N ASN A 60 -0.98 -4.93 12.48
CA ASN A 60 -1.90 -5.15 13.58
C ASN A 60 -2.96 -6.21 13.20
N ARG A 61 -2.94 -7.36 13.86
CA ARG A 61 -3.83 -8.51 13.59
C ARG A 61 -5.34 -8.17 13.59
N PHE A 62 -5.75 -7.06 14.19
CA PHE A 62 -7.15 -6.65 14.24
C PHE A 62 -7.61 -5.89 12.99
N TYR A 63 -6.65 -5.41 12.17
CA TYR A 63 -6.91 -4.61 10.98
C TYR A 63 -6.26 -5.16 9.73
N ASP A 64 -5.33 -6.10 9.87
CA ASP A 64 -4.44 -6.55 8.82
C ASP A 64 -4.39 -8.08 8.75
N TRP A 65 -4.46 -8.62 7.54
CA TRP A 65 -4.28 -10.04 7.26
C TRP A 65 -2.85 -10.51 7.55
N GLN A 66 -1.88 -9.58 7.53
CA GLN A 66 -0.48 -9.87 7.81
C GLN A 66 0.12 -10.91 6.84
N TYR A 67 -0.11 -10.73 5.55
CA TYR A 67 0.49 -11.59 4.54
C TYR A 67 1.99 -11.32 4.39
N GLU A 68 2.71 -12.33 3.87
CA GLU A 68 4.13 -12.26 3.57
C GLU A 68 4.40 -13.13 2.35
N SER A 69 5.21 -12.62 1.40
CA SER A 69 5.57 -13.38 0.20
C SER A 69 6.41 -14.61 0.53
N GLU A 70 6.48 -15.55 -0.40
CA GLU A 70 7.57 -16.51 -0.44
C GLU A 70 8.92 -15.78 -0.57
N PRO A 71 10.04 -16.46 -0.36
CA PRO A 71 11.35 -15.86 -0.60
C PRO A 71 11.46 -15.35 -2.03
N GLU A 72 11.61 -14.04 -2.21
CA GLU A 72 11.74 -13.40 -3.51
C GLU A 72 13.16 -13.62 -4.08
N PRO A 73 13.32 -14.30 -5.22
CA PRO A 73 14.64 -14.71 -5.71
C PRO A 73 15.59 -13.54 -5.93
N GLU A 74 15.15 -12.52 -6.67
CA GLU A 74 15.97 -11.37 -7.02
C GLU A 74 16.15 -10.37 -5.89
N LEU A 75 15.47 -10.56 -4.78
CA LEU A 75 15.65 -9.80 -3.55
C LEU A 75 16.51 -10.54 -2.52
N GLY A 76 17.36 -11.48 -2.96
CA GLY A 76 18.23 -12.25 -2.09
C GLY A 76 17.49 -13.20 -1.13
N GLY A 77 16.40 -13.77 -1.58
CA GLY A 77 15.59 -14.72 -0.81
C GLY A 77 14.81 -14.09 0.33
N ARG A 78 14.61 -12.78 0.33
CA ARG A 78 13.82 -12.08 1.35
C ARG A 78 12.33 -12.32 1.15
N ARG A 79 11.60 -12.37 2.27
CA ARG A 79 10.15 -12.32 2.29
C ARG A 79 9.69 -10.88 2.42
N VAL A 80 8.74 -10.48 1.59
CA VAL A 80 8.15 -9.14 1.60
C VAL A 80 6.81 -9.20 2.33
N TYR A 81 6.60 -8.27 3.24
CA TYR A 81 5.34 -8.16 3.96
C TYR A 81 4.30 -7.41 3.13
N HIS A 82 3.09 -7.96 3.07
CA HIS A 82 1.97 -7.41 2.33
C HIS A 82 0.79 -7.14 3.27
N ALA A 83 0.65 -5.90 3.72
CA ALA A 83 -0.52 -5.50 4.46
C ALA A 83 -1.76 -5.51 3.58
N ARG A 84 -2.83 -6.16 4.05
CA ARG A 84 -4.17 -6.13 3.44
C ARG A 84 -5.21 -5.94 4.53
N GLY A 85 -6.14 -5.01 4.33
CA GLY A 85 -7.13 -4.68 5.34
C GLY A 85 -8.06 -5.86 5.65
N LYS A 86 -8.13 -6.22 6.94
CA LYS A 86 -9.08 -7.18 7.52
C LYS A 86 -10.08 -6.44 8.40
N VAL A 87 -10.85 -5.61 7.77
CA VAL A 87 -11.79 -4.67 8.39
C VAL A 87 -12.75 -4.16 7.32
N LEU A 88 -13.93 -3.72 7.70
CA LEU A 88 -14.87 -3.11 6.76
C LEU A 88 -14.24 -1.92 6.03
N GLY A 89 -14.39 -1.86 4.71
CA GLY A 89 -13.64 -0.99 3.82
C GLY A 89 -12.34 -1.61 3.28
N GLY A 90 -11.95 -2.79 3.79
CA GLY A 90 -10.75 -3.50 3.34
C GLY A 90 -9.49 -2.65 3.43
N SER A 91 -8.62 -2.74 2.42
CA SER A 91 -7.37 -1.98 2.38
C SER A 91 -7.56 -0.46 2.28
N SER A 92 -8.73 0.04 1.83
CA SER A 92 -9.02 1.48 1.87
C SER A 92 -9.12 2.03 3.31
N SER A 93 -9.32 1.15 4.31
CA SER A 93 -9.34 1.51 5.74
C SER A 93 -7.95 1.59 6.37
N ILE A 94 -6.89 1.08 5.70
CA ILE A 94 -5.51 1.08 6.24
C ILE A 94 -4.45 1.62 5.28
N ASN A 95 -4.80 2.02 4.04
CA ASN A 95 -3.88 2.56 3.05
C ASN A 95 -3.38 3.99 3.38
N GLY A 96 -2.47 4.51 2.56
CA GLY A 96 -1.88 5.85 2.70
C GLY A 96 -2.80 7.02 2.36
N MET A 97 -4.02 6.76 1.87
CA MET A 97 -5.00 7.80 1.48
C MET A 97 -4.53 8.75 0.36
N ILE A 98 -3.62 8.34 -0.46
CA ILE A 98 -3.25 9.07 -1.66
C ILE A 98 -4.22 8.66 -2.76
N PHE A 99 -4.83 9.62 -3.44
CA PHE A 99 -5.73 9.34 -4.55
C PHE A 99 -5.07 9.63 -5.88
N GLN A 100 -4.92 8.59 -6.68
CA GLN A 100 -4.36 8.68 -8.02
C GLN A 100 -5.07 7.69 -8.92
N ARG A 101 -5.31 8.08 -10.16
CA ARG A 101 -5.84 7.23 -11.22
C ARG A 101 -4.69 6.58 -11.96
N GLY A 102 -4.92 5.40 -12.55
CA GLY A 102 -4.02 4.82 -13.53
C GLY A 102 -3.83 5.74 -14.74
N ASN A 103 -2.74 5.55 -15.47
CA ASN A 103 -2.55 6.25 -16.74
C ASN A 103 -3.61 5.78 -17.76
N PRO A 104 -4.15 6.64 -18.63
CA PRO A 104 -5.05 6.23 -19.71
C PRO A 104 -4.54 5.03 -20.51
N MET A 105 -3.24 5.01 -20.82
CA MET A 105 -2.61 3.92 -21.58
C MET A 105 -2.62 2.57 -20.84
N ASP A 106 -2.77 2.54 -19.52
CA ASP A 106 -2.93 1.29 -18.78
C ASP A 106 -4.27 0.61 -19.10
N PHE A 107 -5.32 1.42 -19.25
CA PHE A 107 -6.67 0.95 -19.61
C PHE A 107 -6.74 0.55 -21.07
N ASP A 108 -6.12 1.32 -21.97
CA ASP A 108 -6.07 1.00 -23.39
C ASP A 108 -5.31 -0.32 -23.63
N ARG A 109 -4.27 -0.60 -22.85
CA ARG A 109 -3.62 -1.93 -22.88
C ARG A 109 -4.52 -3.05 -22.39
N TRP A 110 -5.36 -2.81 -21.38
CA TRP A 110 -6.35 -3.80 -20.96
C TRP A 110 -7.36 -4.06 -22.08
N ALA A 111 -7.84 -3.01 -22.73
CA ALA A 111 -8.77 -3.13 -23.86
C ALA A 111 -8.20 -3.89 -25.07
N ALA A 112 -6.87 -3.90 -25.21
CA ALA A 112 -6.20 -4.70 -26.24
C ALA A 112 -6.21 -6.22 -25.96
N ILE A 113 -6.61 -6.65 -24.76
CA ILE A 113 -6.76 -8.07 -24.41
C ILE A 113 -8.13 -8.54 -24.90
N PRO A 114 -8.22 -9.64 -25.71
CA PRO A 114 -9.49 -10.14 -26.20
C PRO A 114 -10.51 -10.38 -25.07
N GLY A 115 -11.70 -9.83 -25.19
CA GLY A 115 -12.77 -9.86 -24.19
C GLY A 115 -12.72 -8.73 -23.16
N CYS A 116 -11.73 -7.83 -23.25
CA CYS A 116 -11.58 -6.68 -22.36
C CYS A 116 -11.79 -5.33 -23.06
N GLU A 117 -12.37 -5.29 -24.24
CA GLU A 117 -12.48 -4.11 -25.12
C GLU A 117 -13.21 -2.94 -24.44
N ALA A 118 -14.15 -3.23 -23.53
CA ALA A 118 -14.90 -2.22 -22.78
C ALA A 118 -14.12 -1.60 -21.59
N TRP A 119 -12.83 -1.95 -21.42
CA TRP A 119 -11.99 -1.45 -20.32
C TRP A 119 -10.98 -0.41 -20.78
N ASP A 120 -11.15 0.20 -21.95
CA ASP A 120 -10.36 1.35 -22.38
C ASP A 120 -10.61 2.59 -21.51
N TRP A 121 -9.77 3.59 -21.69
CA TRP A 121 -9.90 4.83 -20.92
C TRP A 121 -11.25 5.53 -21.14
N ALA A 122 -11.74 5.56 -22.36
CA ALA A 122 -12.98 6.26 -22.70
C ALA A 122 -14.20 5.66 -21.97
N HIS A 123 -14.26 4.32 -21.85
CA HIS A 123 -15.29 3.64 -21.09
C HIS A 123 -15.11 3.74 -19.58
N CYS A 124 -13.87 3.77 -19.08
CA CYS A 124 -13.57 3.80 -17.64
C CYS A 124 -13.71 5.21 -17.03
N MET A 125 -13.36 6.27 -17.76
CA MET A 125 -13.31 7.64 -17.25
C MET A 125 -14.65 8.15 -16.68
N PRO A 126 -15.82 7.88 -17.27
CA PRO A 126 -17.11 8.28 -16.69
C PRO A 126 -17.34 7.68 -15.28
N TYR A 127 -16.83 6.48 -15.01
CA TYR A 127 -16.94 5.84 -13.70
C TYR A 127 -16.01 6.49 -12.69
N PHE A 128 -14.81 6.93 -13.09
CA PHE A 128 -13.93 7.71 -12.23
C PHE A 128 -14.56 9.04 -11.83
N ARG A 129 -15.18 9.77 -12.77
CA ARG A 129 -15.92 11.00 -12.44
C ARG A 129 -17.09 10.73 -11.50
N ARG A 130 -17.91 9.71 -11.79
CA ARG A 130 -19.08 9.32 -10.96
C ARG A 130 -18.68 8.84 -9.56
N MET A 131 -17.46 8.39 -9.37
CA MET A 131 -16.95 7.90 -8.08
C MET A 131 -16.65 9.04 -7.11
N GLU A 132 -16.17 10.19 -7.58
CA GLU A 132 -15.53 11.20 -6.75
C GLU A 132 -16.31 12.51 -6.65
N THR A 133 -16.09 13.19 -5.53
CA THR A 133 -16.27 14.64 -5.38
C THR A 133 -14.89 15.26 -5.19
N CYS A 134 -14.35 15.85 -6.26
CA CYS A 134 -13.10 16.60 -6.20
C CYS A 134 -13.35 17.98 -5.59
N LEU A 135 -12.87 18.23 -4.37
CA LEU A 135 -13.08 19.50 -3.69
C LEU A 135 -12.20 20.64 -4.23
N ALA A 136 -11.24 20.33 -5.10
CA ALA A 136 -10.47 21.33 -5.83
C ALA A 136 -11.21 21.91 -7.04
N GLY A 137 -12.32 21.29 -7.44
CA GLY A 137 -13.18 21.68 -8.54
C GLY A 137 -13.55 20.50 -9.43
N GLU A 138 -14.73 20.60 -10.06
CA GLU A 138 -15.18 19.72 -11.12
C GLU A 138 -14.75 20.26 -12.48
N ASP A 139 -14.38 19.37 -13.39
CA ASP A 139 -14.07 19.71 -14.78
C ASP A 139 -14.38 18.51 -15.71
N GLU A 140 -13.88 18.51 -16.92
CA GLU A 140 -14.06 17.40 -17.87
C GLU A 140 -13.42 16.08 -17.41
N TRP A 141 -12.40 16.15 -16.54
CA TRP A 141 -11.65 15.01 -16.01
C TRP A 141 -12.10 14.61 -14.61
N ARG A 142 -12.60 15.56 -13.82
CA ARG A 142 -12.89 15.39 -12.39
C ARG A 142 -14.38 15.44 -12.10
N GLY A 143 -14.84 14.62 -11.14
CA GLY A 143 -16.25 14.59 -10.73
C GLY A 143 -16.55 15.49 -9.54
N GLY A 144 -17.78 16.01 -9.48
CA GLY A 144 -18.23 16.97 -8.45
C GLY A 144 -19.23 16.42 -7.41
N ASP A 145 -19.89 15.27 -7.66
CA ASP A 145 -21.02 14.81 -6.87
C ASP A 145 -20.92 13.34 -6.38
N GLY A 146 -19.81 12.68 -6.66
CA GLY A 146 -19.60 11.29 -6.27
C GLY A 146 -19.45 11.09 -4.75
N PRO A 147 -19.60 9.84 -4.28
CA PRO A 147 -19.58 9.53 -2.85
C PRO A 147 -18.20 9.67 -2.20
N LEU A 148 -17.11 9.52 -2.95
CA LEU A 148 -15.75 9.61 -2.45
C LEU A 148 -15.28 11.07 -2.48
N LYS A 149 -15.25 11.72 -1.32
CA LYS A 149 -14.80 13.10 -1.21
C LYS A 149 -13.28 13.17 -1.10
N LEU A 150 -12.67 13.99 -1.97
CA LEU A 150 -11.23 14.14 -2.11
C LEU A 150 -10.81 15.57 -1.80
N GLU A 151 -9.87 15.73 -0.84
CA GLU A 151 -9.25 17.02 -0.53
C GLU A 151 -7.86 17.09 -1.14
N ARG A 152 -7.54 18.17 -1.84
CA ARG A 152 -6.15 18.47 -2.24
C ARG A 152 -5.29 18.69 -1.01
N GLY A 153 -4.09 18.10 -0.99
CA GLY A 153 -3.10 18.32 0.06
C GLY A 153 -2.74 19.79 0.15
N PRO A 154 -2.77 20.43 1.35
CA PRO A 154 -2.44 21.84 1.47
C PRO A 154 -0.96 22.16 1.22
N ALA A 155 -0.07 21.15 1.32
CA ALA A 155 1.38 21.25 1.10
C ALA A 155 2.04 22.49 1.74
N ARG A 156 1.62 22.85 2.98
CA ARG A 156 2.01 24.10 3.64
C ARG A 156 3.36 24.05 4.36
N SER A 157 3.92 22.85 4.60
CA SER A 157 5.23 22.76 5.23
C SER A 157 6.29 23.41 4.35
N PRO A 158 7.28 24.13 4.94
CA PRO A 158 8.41 24.69 4.17
C PRO A 158 9.13 23.64 3.33
N LEU A 159 9.15 22.38 3.76
CA LEU A 159 9.75 21.28 3.00
C LEU A 159 8.99 20.96 1.71
N PHE A 160 7.66 21.15 1.65
CA PHE A 160 6.92 20.99 0.39
C PHE A 160 7.24 22.12 -0.59
N GLN A 161 7.40 23.35 -0.12
CA GLN A 161 7.80 24.46 -0.97
C GLN A 161 9.20 24.22 -1.53
N ALA A 162 10.16 23.88 -0.67
CA ALA A 162 11.52 23.53 -1.09
C ALA A 162 11.55 22.34 -2.07
N PHE A 163 10.64 21.37 -1.92
CA PHE A 163 10.49 20.26 -2.85
C PHE A 163 10.05 20.75 -4.24
N PHE A 164 9.01 21.56 -4.33
CA PHE A 164 8.54 22.09 -5.62
C PHE A 164 9.56 22.99 -6.30
N GLU A 165 10.25 23.83 -5.53
CA GLU A 165 11.38 24.63 -6.03
C GLU A 165 12.50 23.75 -6.58
N ALA A 166 12.89 22.70 -5.86
CA ALA A 166 13.92 21.76 -6.31
C ALA A 166 13.53 21.01 -7.59
N VAL A 167 12.25 20.62 -7.72
CA VAL A 167 11.69 19.99 -8.92
C VAL A 167 11.85 20.91 -10.13
N GLN A 168 11.47 22.19 -9.98
CA GLN A 168 11.58 23.19 -11.05
C GLN A 168 13.05 23.49 -11.40
N GLN A 169 13.92 23.63 -10.39
CA GLN A 169 15.36 23.82 -10.60
C GLN A 169 16.02 22.64 -11.31
N ALA A 170 15.51 21.43 -11.10
CA ALA A 170 15.94 20.23 -11.82
C ALA A 170 15.38 20.13 -13.25
N GLY A 171 14.54 21.09 -13.67
CA GLY A 171 13.95 21.13 -15.01
C GLY A 171 12.80 20.14 -15.21
N HIS A 172 12.24 19.58 -14.12
CA HIS A 172 11.09 18.71 -14.24
C HIS A 172 9.78 19.49 -14.35
N PRO A 173 8.79 18.98 -15.08
CA PRO A 173 7.53 19.66 -15.27
C PRO A 173 6.71 19.74 -13.98
N MET A 174 5.95 20.81 -13.85
CA MET A 174 4.83 20.92 -12.91
C MET A 174 3.53 20.61 -13.66
N THR A 175 2.54 20.09 -12.94
CA THR A 175 1.19 19.89 -13.46
C THR A 175 0.18 20.52 -12.52
N THR A 176 -1.00 20.85 -13.01
CA THR A 176 -2.09 21.39 -12.18
C THR A 176 -2.83 20.28 -11.46
N ASP A 177 -2.88 19.08 -12.07
CA ASP A 177 -3.55 17.91 -11.51
C ASP A 177 -3.01 16.63 -12.15
N VAL A 178 -2.46 15.72 -11.32
CA VAL A 178 -1.99 14.39 -11.79
C VAL A 178 -3.13 13.43 -12.16
N ASN A 179 -4.36 13.76 -11.80
CA ASN A 179 -5.58 13.02 -12.16
C ASN A 179 -6.39 13.70 -13.28
N GLY A 180 -5.90 14.83 -13.79
CA GLY A 180 -6.51 15.60 -14.87
C GLY A 180 -5.97 15.23 -16.26
N TYR A 181 -5.98 16.21 -17.15
CA TYR A 181 -5.51 16.05 -18.54
C TYR A 181 -4.07 15.57 -18.66
N ARG A 182 -3.17 16.10 -17.82
CA ARG A 182 -1.74 15.78 -17.87
C ARG A 182 -1.28 15.16 -16.56
N GLN A 183 -1.00 13.87 -16.57
CA GLN A 183 -0.46 13.16 -15.42
C GLN A 183 1.01 13.48 -15.17
N GLU A 184 1.83 13.65 -16.24
CA GLU A 184 3.26 13.93 -16.10
C GLU A 184 3.51 15.28 -15.46
N GLY A 185 4.27 15.26 -14.37
CA GLY A 185 4.67 16.44 -13.60
C GLY A 185 4.42 16.28 -12.12
N PHE A 186 4.80 17.31 -11.37
CA PHE A 186 4.69 17.35 -9.92
C PHE A 186 3.58 18.29 -9.47
N ASN A 187 2.89 17.94 -8.39
CA ASN A 187 1.85 18.77 -7.79
C ASN A 187 1.55 18.36 -6.35
N ALA A 188 0.70 19.13 -5.69
CA ALA A 188 0.02 18.70 -4.47
C ALA A 188 -1.02 17.63 -4.80
N PHE A 189 -0.98 16.52 -4.07
CA PHE A 189 -1.83 15.34 -4.33
C PHE A 189 -3.22 15.47 -3.73
N ASP A 190 -4.20 14.90 -4.41
CA ASP A 190 -5.50 14.63 -3.82
C ASP A 190 -5.42 13.45 -2.85
N ARG A 191 -6.23 13.52 -1.80
CA ARG A 191 -6.21 12.54 -0.72
C ARG A 191 -7.62 12.06 -0.43
N ASN A 192 -7.73 10.77 -0.10
CA ASN A 192 -8.95 10.17 0.44
C ASN A 192 -9.16 10.63 1.91
N VAL A 193 -9.21 11.95 2.10
CA VAL A 193 -9.44 12.62 3.37
C VAL A 193 -10.54 13.65 3.17
N TYR A 194 -11.47 13.73 4.12
CA TYR A 194 -12.49 14.76 4.13
C TYR A 194 -12.73 15.23 5.56
N ARG A 195 -12.61 16.54 5.75
CA ARG A 195 -12.75 17.18 7.07
C ARG A 195 -11.87 16.47 8.12
N GLY A 196 -10.59 16.26 7.78
CA GLY A 196 -9.61 15.65 8.65
C GLY A 196 -9.85 14.18 9.00
N ARG A 197 -10.64 13.46 8.23
CA ARG A 197 -10.90 12.02 8.41
C ARG A 197 -10.71 11.25 7.11
N ARG A 198 -10.18 10.03 7.25
CA ARG A 198 -10.10 9.07 6.14
C ARG A 198 -11.45 8.87 5.48
N GLN A 199 -11.48 8.89 4.16
CA GLN A 199 -12.57 8.44 3.31
C GLN A 199 -12.26 7.03 2.81
N SER A 200 -12.50 6.01 3.67
CA SER A 200 -12.49 4.63 3.22
C SER A 200 -13.70 4.34 2.32
N ALA A 201 -13.65 3.27 1.54
CA ALA A 201 -14.79 2.83 0.74
C ALA A 201 -16.03 2.52 1.63
N ALA A 202 -15.83 1.97 2.83
CA ALA A 202 -16.93 1.79 3.78
C ALA A 202 -17.58 3.13 4.13
N ARG A 203 -16.79 4.15 4.41
CA ARG A 203 -17.30 5.46 4.77
C ARG A 203 -17.95 6.19 3.59
N ALA A 204 -17.40 6.06 2.40
CA ALA A 204 -17.90 6.72 1.20
C ALA A 204 -19.18 6.07 0.67
N TYR A 205 -19.22 4.75 0.61
CA TYR A 205 -20.28 4.01 -0.06
C TYR A 205 -21.22 3.29 0.90
N LEU A 206 -20.70 2.61 1.92
CA LEU A 206 -21.49 1.67 2.71
C LEU A 206 -22.20 2.33 3.89
N HIS A 207 -21.51 3.16 4.69
CA HIS A 207 -22.12 3.82 5.86
C HIS A 207 -23.39 4.62 5.53
N PRO A 208 -23.48 5.35 4.39
CA PRO A 208 -24.72 6.07 4.05
C PRO A 208 -25.93 5.18 3.85
N VAL A 209 -25.71 3.91 3.52
CA VAL A 209 -26.78 2.96 3.12
C VAL A 209 -26.99 1.79 4.10
N LEU A 210 -26.23 1.71 5.20
CA LEU A 210 -26.34 0.62 6.20
C LEU A 210 -27.73 0.42 6.79
N ARG A 211 -28.62 1.41 6.67
CA ARG A 211 -29.99 1.34 7.20
C ARG A 211 -31.02 0.85 6.18
N ARG A 212 -30.60 0.54 4.95
CA ARG A 212 -31.50 -0.02 3.95
C ARG A 212 -31.99 -1.39 4.41
N PRO A 213 -33.29 -1.66 4.36
CA PRO A 213 -33.87 -2.92 4.88
C PRO A 213 -33.47 -4.15 4.05
N ASN A 214 -33.07 -3.93 2.82
CA ASN A 214 -32.64 -4.96 1.85
C ASN A 214 -31.12 -5.18 1.81
N LEU A 215 -30.35 -4.58 2.75
CA LEU A 215 -28.90 -4.72 2.84
C LEU A 215 -28.49 -5.27 4.21
N ASP A 216 -27.93 -6.47 4.21
CA ASP A 216 -27.31 -7.09 5.38
C ASP A 216 -25.78 -7.01 5.28
N VAL A 217 -25.12 -6.62 6.38
CA VAL A 217 -23.64 -6.60 6.48
C VAL A 217 -23.22 -7.42 7.69
N VAL A 218 -22.54 -8.52 7.44
CA VAL A 218 -22.08 -9.44 8.47
C VAL A 218 -20.55 -9.40 8.57
N THR A 219 -20.05 -8.83 9.66
CA THR A 219 -18.62 -8.77 9.97
C THR A 219 -18.16 -9.99 10.77
N HIS A 220 -16.84 -10.21 10.83
CA HIS A 220 -16.25 -11.44 11.38
C HIS A 220 -16.76 -12.70 10.69
N ALA A 221 -17.17 -12.60 9.42
CA ALA A 221 -17.69 -13.67 8.58
C ALA A 221 -16.62 -14.06 7.56
N HIS A 222 -15.86 -15.09 7.87
CA HIS A 222 -14.82 -15.62 6.99
C HIS A 222 -15.45 -16.63 6.03
N ALA A 223 -15.51 -16.29 4.74
CA ALA A 223 -15.92 -17.19 3.69
C ALA A 223 -14.92 -18.35 3.56
N THR A 224 -15.38 -19.57 3.58
CA THR A 224 -14.55 -20.76 3.62
C THR A 224 -14.61 -21.57 2.32
N ARG A 225 -15.76 -21.54 1.64
CA ARG A 225 -15.98 -22.27 0.40
C ARG A 225 -17.18 -21.70 -0.36
N LEU A 226 -17.15 -21.82 -1.69
CA LEU A 226 -18.33 -21.65 -2.53
C LEU A 226 -19.16 -22.93 -2.52
N VAL A 227 -20.48 -22.77 -2.47
CA VAL A 227 -21.42 -23.89 -2.55
C VAL A 227 -21.81 -24.05 -4.01
N MET A 228 -21.54 -25.22 -4.57
CA MET A 228 -21.78 -25.53 -5.99
C MET A 228 -22.93 -26.52 -6.14
N GLU A 229 -23.75 -26.30 -7.16
CA GLU A 229 -24.70 -27.28 -7.71
C GLU A 229 -24.34 -27.51 -9.20
N GLY A 230 -23.69 -28.60 -9.50
CA GLY A 230 -23.05 -28.78 -10.80
C GLY A 230 -22.00 -27.73 -11.08
N SER A 231 -22.16 -26.98 -12.18
CA SER A 231 -21.27 -25.86 -12.56
C SER A 231 -21.72 -24.49 -12.03
N ARG A 232 -22.83 -24.42 -11.29
CA ARG A 232 -23.39 -23.18 -10.77
C ARG A 232 -23.02 -22.97 -9.30
N VAL A 233 -22.60 -21.75 -8.95
CA VAL A 233 -22.45 -21.33 -7.55
C VAL A 233 -23.83 -20.90 -7.03
N VAL A 234 -24.31 -21.53 -5.96
CA VAL A 234 -25.61 -21.27 -5.34
C VAL A 234 -25.53 -20.66 -3.95
N GLY A 235 -24.31 -20.43 -3.44
CA GLY A 235 -24.12 -19.84 -2.14
C GLY A 235 -22.67 -19.80 -1.68
N VAL A 236 -22.50 -19.36 -0.44
CA VAL A 236 -21.19 -19.23 0.22
C VAL A 236 -21.25 -19.86 1.60
N GLU A 237 -20.35 -20.78 1.88
CA GLU A 237 -20.10 -21.26 3.23
C GLU A 237 -19.20 -20.25 3.96
N TYR A 238 -19.52 -19.93 5.19
CA TYR A 238 -18.73 -19.03 6.01
C TYR A 238 -18.79 -19.41 7.50
N VAL A 239 -17.76 -18.97 8.23
CA VAL A 239 -17.64 -19.15 9.68
C VAL A 239 -17.55 -17.77 10.35
N ARG A 240 -18.38 -17.55 11.37
CA ARG A 240 -18.24 -16.33 12.21
C ARG A 240 -17.21 -16.55 13.29
N ARG A 241 -16.14 -15.78 13.27
CA ARG A 241 -15.06 -15.84 14.26
C ARG A 241 -14.93 -14.51 15.00
N ARG A 242 -15.20 -14.51 16.31
CA ARG A 242 -15.02 -13.35 17.16
C ARG A 242 -14.02 -13.67 18.28
N GLY A 243 -12.79 -13.22 18.12
CA GLY A 243 -11.68 -13.60 19.00
C GLY A 243 -11.34 -15.08 18.88
N SER A 244 -11.26 -15.79 19.99
CA SER A 244 -11.05 -17.25 20.04
C SER A 244 -12.33 -18.07 19.79
N ARG A 245 -13.50 -17.44 19.84
CA ARG A 245 -14.77 -18.11 19.60
C ARG A 245 -15.01 -18.26 18.11
N SER A 246 -15.15 -19.52 17.66
CA SER A 246 -15.58 -19.86 16.32
C SER A 246 -17.03 -20.36 16.40
N GLY A 247 -17.89 -19.75 15.59
CA GLY A 247 -19.23 -20.28 15.37
C GLY A 247 -19.19 -21.50 14.44
N GLY A 248 -20.31 -22.24 14.38
CA GLY A 248 -20.49 -23.30 13.38
C GLY A 248 -20.44 -22.75 11.95
N ARG A 249 -20.23 -23.63 10.99
CA ARG A 249 -20.36 -23.34 9.56
C ARG A 249 -21.79 -22.92 9.25
N ARG A 250 -21.92 -21.93 8.40
CA ARG A 250 -23.19 -21.40 7.91
C ARG A 250 -23.13 -21.27 6.41
N VAL A 251 -24.26 -21.41 5.75
CA VAL A 251 -24.40 -21.19 4.32
C VAL A 251 -25.31 -19.99 4.08
N ALA A 252 -24.85 -19.06 3.25
CA ALA A 252 -25.68 -18.01 2.67
C ALA A 252 -26.03 -18.44 1.26
N GLN A 253 -27.30 -18.70 0.99
CA GLN A 253 -27.79 -19.01 -0.35
C GLN A 253 -27.92 -17.72 -1.16
N ALA A 254 -27.58 -17.77 -2.45
CA ALA A 254 -27.53 -16.64 -3.35
C ALA A 254 -28.03 -16.97 -4.75
N GLY A 255 -28.71 -16.01 -5.36
CA GLY A 255 -28.93 -16.02 -6.81
C GLY A 255 -27.62 -15.84 -7.57
N GLU A 256 -26.77 -14.90 -7.07
CA GLU A 256 -25.44 -14.62 -7.58
C GLU A 256 -24.44 -14.36 -6.45
N VAL A 257 -23.21 -14.89 -6.58
CA VAL A 257 -22.10 -14.65 -5.65
C VAL A 257 -21.05 -13.79 -6.32
N ILE A 258 -20.69 -12.67 -5.68
CA ILE A 258 -19.71 -11.71 -6.21
C ILE A 258 -18.47 -11.73 -5.32
N LEU A 259 -17.31 -12.09 -5.89
CA LEU A 259 -16.05 -12.16 -5.16
C LEU A 259 -15.36 -10.79 -5.12
N CYS A 260 -15.30 -10.20 -3.94
CA CYS A 260 -14.65 -8.92 -3.65
C CYS A 260 -13.54 -9.06 -2.60
N GLY A 261 -12.92 -10.24 -2.50
CA GLY A 261 -11.83 -10.55 -1.56
C GLY A 261 -10.48 -9.92 -1.90
N GLY A 262 -10.38 -9.22 -3.03
CA GLY A 262 -9.13 -8.64 -3.53
C GLY A 262 -8.22 -9.66 -4.22
N ALA A 263 -7.05 -9.20 -4.67
CA ALA A 263 -6.12 -9.97 -5.48
C ALA A 263 -5.57 -11.24 -4.79
N ILE A 264 -5.66 -11.34 -3.47
CA ILE A 264 -5.14 -12.49 -2.71
C ILE A 264 -6.28 -13.43 -2.28
N ASN A 265 -7.34 -12.91 -1.67
CA ASN A 265 -8.37 -13.77 -1.09
C ASN A 265 -9.41 -14.27 -2.13
N SER A 266 -9.62 -13.55 -3.25
CA SER A 266 -10.52 -14.06 -4.30
C SER A 266 -9.98 -15.32 -4.96
N PRO A 267 -8.74 -15.37 -5.47
CA PRO A 267 -8.18 -16.61 -5.97
C PRO A 267 -8.04 -17.70 -4.87
N GLN A 268 -7.72 -17.32 -3.63
CA GLN A 268 -7.69 -18.28 -2.52
C GLN A 268 -9.05 -18.98 -2.34
N LEU A 269 -10.15 -18.22 -2.34
CA LEU A 269 -11.48 -18.79 -2.15
C LEU A 269 -11.90 -19.65 -3.34
N LEU A 270 -11.56 -19.26 -4.58
CA LEU A 270 -11.78 -20.09 -5.76
C LEU A 270 -11.04 -21.43 -5.64
N GLN A 271 -9.75 -21.39 -5.32
CA GLN A 271 -8.93 -22.59 -5.16
C GLN A 271 -9.45 -23.50 -4.02
N LEU A 272 -9.81 -22.95 -2.85
CA LEU A 272 -10.44 -23.70 -1.76
C LEU A 272 -11.78 -24.34 -2.14
N SER A 273 -12.40 -23.83 -3.21
CA SER A 273 -13.67 -24.33 -3.74
C SER A 273 -13.49 -25.33 -4.89
N GLY A 274 -12.26 -25.72 -5.19
CA GLY A 274 -11.94 -26.65 -6.29
C GLY A 274 -11.92 -25.99 -7.67
N ILE A 275 -11.82 -24.63 -7.75
CA ILE A 275 -11.77 -23.88 -9.00
C ILE A 275 -10.37 -23.27 -9.15
N GLY A 276 -9.58 -23.80 -10.07
CA GLY A 276 -8.21 -23.34 -10.27
C GLY A 276 -7.33 -24.35 -11.00
N PRO A 277 -6.01 -24.12 -11.08
CA PRO A 277 -5.09 -25.07 -11.71
C PRO A 277 -5.12 -26.43 -11.02
N ALA A 278 -5.50 -27.49 -11.72
CA ALA A 278 -5.72 -28.82 -11.15
C ALA A 278 -4.53 -29.34 -10.32
N GLY A 279 -3.27 -29.12 -10.80
CA GLY A 279 -2.07 -29.51 -10.06
C GLY A 279 -1.90 -28.76 -8.73
N VAL A 280 -2.16 -27.44 -8.71
CA VAL A 280 -2.09 -26.63 -7.49
C VAL A 280 -3.12 -27.07 -6.45
N LEU A 281 -4.33 -27.43 -6.92
CA LEU A 281 -5.42 -27.90 -6.05
C LEU A 281 -5.07 -29.27 -5.44
N ALA A 282 -4.59 -30.20 -6.27
CA ALA A 282 -4.19 -31.55 -5.82
C ALA A 282 -3.05 -31.47 -4.79
N ASP A 283 -2.02 -30.66 -5.03
CA ASP A 283 -0.90 -30.42 -4.09
C ASP A 283 -1.36 -29.89 -2.74
N ALA A 284 -2.46 -29.14 -2.72
CA ALA A 284 -3.06 -28.59 -1.50
C ALA A 284 -4.11 -29.53 -0.85
N GLY A 285 -4.38 -30.68 -1.41
CA GLY A 285 -5.39 -31.64 -0.92
C GLY A 285 -6.83 -31.24 -1.24
N VAL A 286 -7.03 -30.36 -2.23
CA VAL A 286 -8.36 -29.94 -2.71
C VAL A 286 -8.68 -30.68 -4.00
N GLU A 287 -9.84 -31.32 -4.06
CA GLU A 287 -10.32 -31.97 -5.27
C GLU A 287 -10.68 -30.93 -6.35
N PRO A 288 -10.11 -31.05 -7.56
CA PRO A 288 -10.45 -30.15 -8.66
C PRO A 288 -11.90 -30.38 -9.13
N VAL A 289 -12.69 -29.30 -9.14
CA VAL A 289 -14.06 -29.28 -9.67
C VAL A 289 -14.08 -28.66 -11.07
N VAL A 290 -13.35 -27.54 -11.25
CA VAL A 290 -13.20 -26.87 -12.54
C VAL A 290 -11.74 -26.47 -12.71
N ASP A 291 -11.09 -26.98 -13.75
CA ASP A 291 -9.71 -26.60 -14.08
C ASP A 291 -9.70 -25.23 -14.77
N VAL A 292 -9.19 -24.23 -14.07
CA VAL A 292 -9.03 -22.85 -14.56
C VAL A 292 -7.59 -22.40 -14.32
N PRO A 293 -6.69 -22.62 -15.28
CA PRO A 293 -5.24 -22.38 -15.10
C PRO A 293 -4.86 -20.97 -14.68
N GLY A 294 -5.67 -19.95 -15.01
CA GLY A 294 -5.39 -18.56 -14.68
C GLY A 294 -5.69 -18.14 -13.22
N VAL A 295 -6.39 -18.98 -12.45
CA VAL A 295 -6.75 -18.63 -11.07
C VAL A 295 -5.51 -18.63 -10.17
N GLY A 296 -5.17 -17.46 -9.65
CA GLY A 296 -4.01 -17.24 -8.80
C GLY A 296 -2.72 -16.92 -9.55
N GLU A 297 -2.73 -16.92 -10.88
CA GLU A 297 -1.58 -16.57 -11.70
C GLU A 297 -1.55 -15.07 -12.02
N ASN A 298 -0.44 -14.61 -12.60
CA ASN A 298 -0.25 -13.23 -13.08
C ASN A 298 -0.30 -12.16 -11.99
N LEU A 299 0.10 -12.47 -10.75
CA LEU A 299 0.16 -11.53 -9.65
C LEU A 299 1.19 -10.44 -9.94
N GLN A 300 0.78 -9.18 -9.74
CA GLN A 300 1.59 -7.98 -9.98
C GLN A 300 1.51 -7.05 -8.77
N ASP A 301 2.57 -6.28 -8.54
CA ASP A 301 2.60 -5.26 -7.50
C ASP A 301 3.59 -4.14 -7.84
N HIS A 302 3.46 -2.99 -7.18
CA HIS A 302 4.40 -1.89 -7.26
C HIS A 302 5.44 -1.99 -6.15
N LEU A 303 6.69 -2.27 -6.52
CA LEU A 303 7.81 -2.16 -5.60
C LEU A 303 8.18 -0.67 -5.45
N GLU A 304 8.54 -0.25 -4.24
CA GLU A 304 8.93 1.12 -3.94
C GLU A 304 10.17 1.15 -3.05
N VAL A 305 11.04 2.12 -3.25
CA VAL A 305 12.13 2.45 -2.33
C VAL A 305 11.97 3.87 -1.81
N TYR A 306 12.46 4.13 -0.60
CA TYR A 306 12.52 5.47 -0.07
C TYR A 306 13.96 5.91 0.23
N LEU A 307 14.27 7.14 -0.13
CA LEU A 307 15.54 7.82 0.13
C LEU A 307 15.32 8.83 1.26
N GLN A 308 16.11 8.73 2.32
CA GLN A 308 15.99 9.59 3.49
C GLN A 308 17.15 10.57 3.58
N TYR A 309 16.82 11.83 3.90
CA TYR A 309 17.77 12.90 4.06
C TYR A 309 17.60 13.58 5.42
N ALA A 310 18.71 13.95 6.05
CA ALA A 310 18.71 14.79 7.23
C ALA A 310 18.54 16.26 6.87
N CYS A 311 17.70 16.99 7.62
CA CYS A 311 17.59 18.43 7.54
C CYS A 311 18.56 19.10 8.50
N THR A 312 19.22 20.17 8.04
CA THR A 312 20.06 21.01 8.90
C THR A 312 19.23 22.02 9.72
N GLN A 313 17.99 22.26 9.29
CA GLN A 313 17.05 23.16 9.97
C GLN A 313 15.89 22.37 10.60
N PRO A 314 15.31 22.82 11.73
CA PRO A 314 14.25 22.12 12.45
C PRO A 314 12.86 22.32 11.81
N VAL A 315 12.74 22.11 10.49
CA VAL A 315 11.51 22.38 9.70
C VAL A 315 10.70 21.13 9.37
N SER A 316 11.19 19.94 9.74
CA SER A 316 10.45 18.69 9.48
C SER A 316 9.36 18.45 10.52
N MET A 317 8.50 17.48 10.23
CA MET A 317 7.42 17.09 11.12
C MET A 317 7.86 16.12 12.25
N ALA A 318 9.16 15.85 12.41
CA ALA A 318 9.70 14.96 13.45
C ALA A 318 9.18 15.27 14.87
N PRO A 319 9.00 16.53 15.31
CA PRO A 319 8.47 16.84 16.64
C PRO A 319 7.07 16.28 16.91
N TYR A 320 6.25 16.04 15.88
CA TYR A 320 4.91 15.48 16.05
C TYR A 320 4.92 13.97 16.37
N LEU A 321 6.04 13.27 16.19
CA LEU A 321 6.20 11.87 16.58
C LEU A 321 6.38 11.66 18.09
N ALA A 322 6.69 12.72 18.85
CA ALA A 322 6.88 12.66 20.29
C ALA A 322 5.62 12.17 20.99
N LYS A 323 5.76 11.11 21.81
CA LYS A 323 4.63 10.42 22.46
C LYS A 323 3.79 11.38 23.33
N TRP A 324 4.43 12.31 24.02
CA TRP A 324 3.74 13.28 24.88
C TRP A 324 2.85 14.26 24.12
N ARG A 325 3.07 14.48 22.81
CA ARG A 325 2.22 15.31 21.96
C ARG A 325 0.96 14.61 21.45
N ARG A 326 0.89 13.29 21.54
CA ARG A 326 -0.23 12.49 21.01
C ARG A 326 -1.60 12.90 21.54
N PRO A 327 -1.79 13.16 22.86
CA PRO A 327 -3.08 13.63 23.37
C PRO A 327 -3.51 14.95 22.73
N TRP A 328 -2.58 15.90 22.59
CA TRP A 328 -2.84 17.19 21.97
C TRP A 328 -3.17 17.06 20.48
N ILE A 329 -2.44 16.22 19.75
CA ILE A 329 -2.72 15.90 18.34
C ILE A 329 -4.12 15.27 18.23
N GLY A 330 -4.48 14.39 19.15
CA GLY A 330 -5.82 13.80 19.20
C GLY A 330 -6.93 14.83 19.41
N LEU A 331 -6.76 15.77 20.32
CA LEU A 331 -7.70 16.87 20.57
C LEU A 331 -7.86 17.76 19.33
N GLN A 332 -6.76 18.15 18.70
CA GLN A 332 -6.81 18.94 17.46
C GLN A 332 -7.53 18.17 16.34
N TRP A 333 -7.26 16.87 16.22
CA TRP A 333 -7.95 16.03 15.23
C TRP A 333 -9.46 15.91 15.50
N LEU A 334 -9.89 15.80 16.74
CA LEU A 334 -11.30 15.83 17.11
C LEU A 334 -11.94 17.15 16.65
N ALA A 335 -11.20 18.26 16.73
CA ALA A 335 -11.58 19.56 16.18
C ALA A 335 -11.37 19.69 14.65
N ARG A 336 -11.09 18.57 13.94
CA ARG A 336 -10.91 18.50 12.48
C ARG A 336 -9.71 19.29 11.94
N ARG A 337 -8.68 19.50 12.72
CA ARG A 337 -7.49 20.29 12.37
C ARG A 337 -6.23 19.68 12.95
N GLY A 338 -5.09 20.32 12.63
CA GLY A 338 -3.77 19.93 13.13
C GLY A 338 -3.15 18.73 12.40
N PRO A 339 -1.97 18.29 12.87
CA PRO A 339 -1.19 17.26 12.18
C PRO A 339 -1.86 15.88 12.16
N GLY A 340 -2.83 15.63 13.05
CA GLY A 340 -3.63 14.42 13.02
C GLY A 340 -4.60 14.34 11.85
N ALA A 341 -4.95 15.48 11.26
CA ALA A 341 -5.98 15.60 10.22
C ALA A 341 -5.44 15.41 8.79
N THR A 342 -4.17 15.10 8.62
CA THR A 342 -3.53 14.86 7.32
C THR A 342 -2.71 13.56 7.32
N ASN A 343 -2.56 12.96 6.14
CA ASN A 343 -1.75 11.76 5.92
C ASN A 343 -0.27 12.09 5.67
N HIS A 344 0.09 13.37 5.54
CA HIS A 344 1.43 13.89 5.25
C HIS A 344 2.00 13.53 3.87
N PHE A 345 1.32 12.74 3.05
CA PHE A 345 1.65 12.47 1.64
C PHE A 345 0.93 13.50 0.75
N GLU A 346 1.37 14.76 0.84
CA GLU A 346 0.66 15.87 0.24
C GLU A 346 1.26 16.33 -1.10
N ALA A 347 2.42 15.81 -1.49
CA ALA A 347 3.10 16.19 -2.72
C ALA A 347 3.84 15.02 -3.36
N GLY A 348 3.96 15.07 -4.67
CA GLY A 348 4.67 14.10 -5.48
C GLY A 348 4.42 14.36 -6.97
N GLY A 349 4.61 13.35 -7.79
CA GLY A 349 4.41 13.49 -9.22
C GLY A 349 4.71 12.21 -9.99
N PHE A 350 4.55 12.31 -11.29
CA PHE A 350 4.84 11.27 -12.25
C PHE A 350 5.82 11.78 -13.30
N LEU A 351 6.79 10.94 -13.67
CA LEU A 351 7.76 11.25 -14.71
C LEU A 351 7.98 10.03 -15.62
N ARG A 352 8.46 10.31 -16.82
CA ARG A 352 9.08 9.29 -17.67
C ARG A 352 10.52 9.06 -17.20
N SER A 353 10.94 7.80 -17.15
CA SER A 353 12.31 7.42 -16.77
C SER A 353 13.36 7.94 -17.76
N ASN A 354 12.99 8.00 -19.04
CA ASN A 354 13.80 8.51 -20.15
C ASN A 354 12.92 9.01 -21.29
N ASP A 355 13.51 9.52 -22.37
CA ASP A 355 12.79 10.09 -23.50
C ASP A 355 12.19 9.03 -24.47
N GLU A 356 12.57 7.76 -24.33
CA GLU A 356 12.04 6.64 -25.13
C GLU A 356 10.68 6.15 -24.60
N VAL A 357 10.38 6.46 -23.33
CA VAL A 357 9.11 6.08 -22.69
C VAL A 357 8.01 7.05 -23.10
N SER A 358 6.91 6.52 -23.65
CA SER A 358 5.83 7.32 -24.23
C SER A 358 4.95 8.01 -23.17
N TRP A 359 4.81 7.44 -21.96
CA TRP A 359 4.02 7.97 -20.85
C TRP A 359 4.73 7.81 -19.51
N PRO A 360 4.33 8.54 -18.44
CA PRO A 360 4.98 8.44 -17.14
C PRO A 360 4.93 7.02 -16.58
N ASN A 361 6.10 6.48 -16.31
CA ASN A 361 6.29 5.14 -15.74
C ASN A 361 6.87 5.16 -14.32
N LEU A 362 7.21 6.34 -13.80
CA LEU A 362 7.73 6.51 -12.45
C LEU A 362 6.80 7.37 -11.60
N MET A 363 6.61 6.97 -10.35
CA MET A 363 5.87 7.74 -9.36
C MET A 363 6.77 8.17 -8.21
N PHE A 364 6.56 9.40 -7.75
CA PHE A 364 7.27 10.01 -6.63
C PHE A 364 6.30 10.45 -5.56
N HIS A 365 6.60 10.13 -4.30
CA HIS A 365 5.95 10.74 -3.15
C HIS A 365 6.97 11.48 -2.30
N PHE A 366 6.58 12.62 -1.78
CA PHE A 366 7.41 13.40 -0.86
C PHE A 366 6.77 13.49 0.52
N LEU A 367 7.57 13.22 1.56
CA LEU A 367 7.16 13.37 2.95
C LEU A 367 8.08 14.34 3.68
N PRO A 368 7.53 15.34 4.40
CA PRO A 368 8.30 16.30 5.19
C PRO A 368 8.76 15.71 6.54
N ILE A 369 9.04 14.41 6.54
CA ILE A 369 9.50 13.64 7.70
C ILE A 369 10.31 12.44 7.24
N ALA A 370 11.41 12.14 7.93
CA ALA A 370 12.14 10.88 7.75
C ALA A 370 11.72 9.91 8.84
N VAL A 371 10.95 8.89 8.45
CA VAL A 371 10.48 7.83 9.33
C VAL A 371 10.70 6.47 8.68
N ARG A 372 10.98 5.46 9.50
CA ARG A 372 10.88 4.08 9.05
C ARG A 372 9.46 3.57 9.25
N TYR A 373 9.08 2.54 8.55
CA TYR A 373 7.74 1.96 8.69
C TYR A 373 7.45 1.36 10.08
N ASP A 374 8.47 1.10 10.89
CA ASP A 374 8.31 0.77 12.31
C ASP A 374 8.05 2.02 13.17
N GLY A 375 7.94 3.19 12.56
CA GLY A 375 7.74 4.46 13.25
C GLY A 375 8.99 5.00 13.92
N SER A 376 10.15 4.34 13.76
CA SER A 376 11.42 4.85 14.31
C SER A 376 11.94 6.01 13.45
N VAL A 377 12.55 6.99 14.12
CA VAL A 377 13.16 8.16 13.46
C VAL A 377 14.66 7.90 13.29
N PRO A 378 15.26 8.33 12.18
CA PRO A 378 16.71 8.35 12.06
C PRO A 378 17.34 9.20 13.19
N ALA A 379 18.56 8.84 13.61
CA ALA A 379 19.27 9.51 14.71
C ALA A 379 19.50 11.02 14.52
N ALA A 380 19.35 11.53 13.28
CA ALA A 380 19.54 12.94 12.94
C ALA A 380 18.40 13.89 13.40
N GLY A 381 17.30 13.37 13.95
CA GLY A 381 16.18 14.18 14.44
C GLY A 381 15.28 14.72 13.34
N HIS A 382 15.68 15.77 12.62
CA HIS A 382 14.92 16.34 11.52
C HIS A 382 15.35 15.76 10.17
N GLY A 383 14.38 15.49 9.29
CA GLY A 383 14.64 14.94 7.97
C GLY A 383 13.39 14.89 7.10
N TYR A 384 13.57 14.50 5.86
CA TYR A 384 12.51 14.24 4.89
C TYR A 384 12.83 13.00 4.07
N GLN A 385 11.86 12.51 3.32
CA GLN A 385 12.07 11.35 2.45
C GLN A 385 11.30 11.45 1.15
N PHE A 386 11.88 10.82 0.14
CA PHE A 386 11.26 10.57 -1.15
C PHE A 386 10.97 9.08 -1.28
N HIS A 387 9.82 8.77 -1.81
CA HIS A 387 9.46 7.45 -2.26
C HIS A 387 9.46 7.45 -3.78
N ILE A 388 10.06 6.44 -4.38
CA ILE A 388 10.19 6.29 -5.82
C ILE A 388 9.88 4.86 -6.18
N GLY A 389 9.10 4.66 -7.25
CA GLY A 389 8.83 3.35 -7.78
C GLY A 389 8.36 3.39 -9.23
N PRO A 390 8.78 2.42 -10.06
CA PRO A 390 8.16 2.15 -11.34
C PRO A 390 6.69 1.75 -11.19
N MET A 391 5.86 2.25 -12.10
CA MET A 391 4.42 2.00 -12.07
C MET A 391 3.98 0.84 -12.95
N PHE A 392 4.88 0.30 -13.74
CA PHE A 392 4.63 -0.83 -14.60
C PHE A 392 5.78 -1.83 -14.56
N SER A 393 5.60 -2.90 -13.79
CA SER A 393 6.54 -4.01 -13.76
C SER A 393 6.11 -5.11 -14.74
N ASN A 394 7.09 -5.70 -15.44
CA ASN A 394 6.91 -6.89 -16.26
C ASN A 394 7.01 -8.20 -15.45
N SER A 395 7.45 -8.13 -14.21
CA SER A 395 7.50 -9.27 -13.29
C SER A 395 6.10 -9.81 -13.02
N ARG A 396 5.97 -11.13 -13.01
CA ARG A 396 4.71 -11.84 -12.78
C ARG A 396 4.89 -12.91 -11.73
N GLY A 397 3.95 -12.99 -10.83
CA GLY A 397 3.91 -13.92 -9.72
C GLY A 397 2.61 -14.69 -9.64
N TRP A 398 2.36 -15.28 -8.47
CA TRP A 398 1.21 -16.15 -8.26
C TRP A 398 0.72 -16.12 -6.80
N VAL A 399 -0.53 -16.56 -6.60
CA VAL A 399 -1.18 -16.82 -5.31
C VAL A 399 -1.68 -18.27 -5.31
N ARG A 400 -1.27 -19.08 -4.34
CA ARG A 400 -1.63 -20.50 -4.24
C ARG A 400 -2.03 -20.85 -2.82
N ILE A 401 -3.06 -21.66 -2.64
CA ILE A 401 -3.41 -22.19 -1.32
C ILE A 401 -2.28 -23.09 -0.80
N ALA A 402 -2.11 -23.10 0.52
CA ALA A 402 -1.09 -23.92 1.18
C ALA A 402 -1.63 -25.29 1.60
N SER A 403 -2.96 -25.41 1.78
CA SER A 403 -3.71 -26.62 2.13
C SER A 403 -5.20 -26.36 1.91
N ASP A 404 -6.03 -27.35 2.23
CA ASP A 404 -7.49 -27.27 2.25
C ASP A 404 -8.06 -26.47 3.46
N ASP A 405 -7.20 -26.06 4.42
CA ASP A 405 -7.62 -25.22 5.56
C ASP A 405 -7.90 -23.77 5.10
N PRO A 406 -9.17 -23.32 5.15
CA PRO A 406 -9.53 -21.97 4.73
C PRO A 406 -8.93 -20.86 5.62
N PHE A 407 -8.38 -21.20 6.78
CA PHE A 407 -7.74 -20.27 7.69
C PHE A 407 -6.21 -20.22 7.52
N ALA A 408 -5.63 -21.14 6.77
CA ALA A 408 -4.23 -21.08 6.38
C ALA A 408 -4.00 -19.88 5.45
N LYS A 409 -2.88 -19.22 5.64
CA LYS A 409 -2.49 -18.13 4.73
C LYS A 409 -2.07 -18.72 3.39
N PRO A 410 -2.50 -18.15 2.25
CA PRO A 410 -2.03 -18.59 0.96
C PRO A 410 -0.54 -18.27 0.82
N ARG A 411 0.14 -19.05 0.01
CA ARG A 411 1.49 -18.79 -0.47
C ARG A 411 1.40 -17.81 -1.63
N MET A 412 2.34 -16.86 -1.71
CA MET A 412 2.37 -15.90 -2.80
C MET A 412 3.81 -15.53 -3.14
N LEU A 413 4.08 -15.40 -4.42
CA LEU A 413 5.33 -14.90 -4.96
C LEU A 413 5.00 -13.75 -5.89
N PHE A 414 5.67 -12.62 -5.75
CA PHE A 414 5.53 -11.48 -6.65
C PHE A 414 6.57 -11.52 -7.77
N ASN A 415 7.67 -12.22 -7.51
CA ASN A 415 8.76 -12.40 -8.45
C ASN A 415 9.39 -11.07 -8.88
N TYR A 416 9.51 -10.14 -7.92
CA TYR A 416 10.05 -8.79 -8.13
C TYR A 416 11.41 -8.79 -8.84
N LEU A 417 11.60 -7.84 -9.77
CA LEU A 417 12.86 -7.65 -10.51
C LEU A 417 13.27 -8.86 -11.36
N SER A 418 12.33 -9.73 -11.73
CA SER A 418 12.63 -10.95 -12.49
C SER A 418 13.05 -10.66 -13.93
N THR A 419 12.64 -9.51 -14.49
CA THR A 419 12.96 -9.14 -15.87
C THR A 419 14.13 -8.16 -15.95
N PRO A 420 14.94 -8.19 -17.03
CA PRO A 420 16.00 -7.21 -17.26
C PRO A 420 15.44 -5.78 -17.39
N GLU A 421 14.24 -5.62 -17.94
CA GLU A 421 13.56 -4.35 -18.11
C GLU A 421 13.24 -3.70 -16.77
N ASP A 422 12.66 -4.44 -15.83
CA ASP A 422 12.37 -3.97 -14.49
C ASP A 422 13.65 -3.49 -13.78
N ARG A 423 14.74 -4.23 -13.91
CA ARG A 423 16.02 -3.87 -13.29
C ARG A 423 16.60 -2.59 -13.90
N ARG A 424 16.52 -2.44 -15.22
CA ARG A 424 16.98 -1.24 -15.93
C ARG A 424 16.16 -0.02 -15.53
N GLU A 425 14.83 -0.14 -15.52
CA GLU A 425 13.93 0.92 -15.12
C GLU A 425 14.16 1.39 -13.66
N TRP A 426 14.48 0.46 -12.77
CA TRP A 426 14.86 0.79 -11.40
C TRP A 426 16.17 1.56 -11.30
N VAL A 427 17.17 1.22 -12.10
CA VAL A 427 18.43 1.98 -12.16
C VAL A 427 18.16 3.39 -12.69
N GLU A 428 17.34 3.52 -13.72
CA GLU A 428 16.93 4.81 -14.28
C GLU A 428 16.15 5.64 -13.25
N ALA A 429 15.19 5.03 -12.56
CA ALA A 429 14.38 5.68 -11.53
C ALA A 429 15.20 6.33 -10.42
N ILE A 430 16.27 5.65 -9.97
CA ILE A 430 17.16 6.15 -8.92
C ILE A 430 18.13 7.20 -9.47
N ALA A 431 18.51 7.09 -10.75
CA ALA A 431 19.54 7.90 -11.39
C ALA A 431 18.99 9.07 -12.22
N ILE A 432 17.69 9.45 -12.08
CA ILE A 432 17.10 10.56 -12.86
C ILE A 432 17.98 11.80 -12.74
N PRO A 433 18.69 12.21 -13.84
CA PRO A 433 19.53 13.38 -13.80
C PRO A 433 18.68 14.66 -13.78
N PRO A 434 19.16 15.76 -13.19
CA PRO A 434 18.55 17.07 -13.39
C PRO A 434 18.59 17.38 -14.90
N ARG A 435 17.44 17.70 -15.50
CA ARG A 435 17.38 18.20 -16.87
C ARG A 435 18.08 19.56 -16.92
N THR A 436 19.33 19.56 -17.39
CA THR A 436 20.00 20.79 -17.78
C THR A 436 19.58 21.11 -19.20
N GLY A 437 18.90 22.24 -19.42
CA GLY A 437 18.65 22.73 -20.78
C GLY A 437 19.99 23.01 -21.48
N GLY A 438 20.37 22.13 -22.41
CA GLY A 438 21.58 22.24 -23.21
C GLY A 438 22.09 20.86 -23.62
N SER A 439 22.25 20.66 -24.91
CA SER A 439 22.90 19.47 -25.51
C SER A 439 24.35 19.35 -25.00
N GLY A 440 24.57 18.56 -23.97
CA GLY A 440 25.91 18.33 -23.43
C GLY A 440 25.97 16.97 -22.77
N SER A 441 26.98 16.21 -23.13
CA SER A 441 27.37 14.87 -22.68
C SER A 441 27.02 14.57 -21.22
N ARG A 442 26.41 13.40 -20.98
CA ARG A 442 26.08 12.84 -19.67
C ARG A 442 27.30 12.84 -18.74
N PRO A 443 27.23 13.45 -17.54
CA PRO A 443 28.16 13.13 -16.48
C PRO A 443 27.76 11.79 -15.87
N SER A 444 28.75 10.95 -15.55
CA SER A 444 28.53 9.69 -14.83
C SER A 444 27.81 9.91 -13.50
N PRO A 445 26.84 9.05 -13.14
CA PRO A 445 25.95 9.28 -12.03
C PRO A 445 26.69 9.16 -10.69
N SER A 446 26.74 10.26 -9.95
CA SER A 446 26.98 10.24 -8.52
C SER A 446 25.62 10.24 -7.80
N PRO A 447 25.22 9.14 -7.17
CA PRO A 447 23.81 8.91 -6.80
C PRO A 447 23.22 9.79 -5.70
N ALA A 448 23.96 10.71 -5.13
CA ALA A 448 23.55 11.40 -3.90
C ALA A 448 23.52 12.93 -3.98
N THR A 449 23.89 13.55 -5.09
CA THR A 449 24.20 14.99 -5.08
C THR A 449 23.29 15.90 -5.90
N SER A 450 22.42 15.36 -6.76
CA SER A 450 21.70 16.19 -7.74
C SER A 450 20.59 17.09 -7.14
N TRP A 451 20.01 16.72 -6.03
CA TRP A 451 18.95 17.49 -5.36
C TRP A 451 19.47 18.53 -4.34
N ALA A 452 20.76 18.49 -4.01
CA ALA A 452 21.31 19.30 -2.90
C ALA A 452 22.31 20.38 -3.33
N SER A 453 22.72 20.48 -4.60
CA SER A 453 23.97 21.15 -4.95
C SER A 453 23.89 22.44 -5.77
N ARG A 454 22.73 23.03 -6.06
CA ARG A 454 22.69 24.36 -6.69
C ARG A 454 22.36 25.46 -5.70
N ARG A 455 23.30 26.38 -5.55
CA ARG A 455 23.16 27.58 -4.72
C ARG A 455 22.15 28.54 -5.34
N SER A 456 21.05 28.81 -4.67
CA SER A 456 20.23 30.00 -4.89
C SER A 456 20.76 31.10 -3.99
N ARG A 457 21.10 32.26 -4.57
CA ARG A 457 21.42 33.50 -3.84
C ARG A 457 20.11 34.22 -3.56
N SER A 458 19.46 33.92 -2.52
CA SER A 458 18.42 34.63 -1.77
C SER A 458 17.29 33.71 -1.36
N SER A 459 16.91 33.82 -0.10
CA SER A 459 15.90 33.05 0.63
C SER A 459 16.34 31.66 1.10
N THR A 460 16.01 31.39 2.31
CA THR A 460 16.28 30.29 3.22
C THR A 460 16.40 28.91 2.54
N VAL A 461 17.58 28.55 2.09
CA VAL A 461 17.87 27.24 1.51
C VAL A 461 17.99 26.23 2.64
N VAL A 462 17.06 25.27 2.69
CA VAL A 462 17.14 24.10 3.55
C VAL A 462 18.29 23.23 3.04
N ARG A 463 19.45 23.25 3.71
CA ARG A 463 20.57 22.35 3.40
C ARG A 463 20.30 20.99 4.02
N CYS A 464 20.24 19.98 3.18
CA CYS A 464 20.01 18.61 3.60
C CYS A 464 21.20 17.71 3.25
N ARG A 465 21.51 16.72 4.11
CA ARG A 465 22.58 15.73 3.87
C ARG A 465 21.99 14.32 3.89
N PRO A 466 22.53 13.36 3.10
CA PRO A 466 22.09 11.96 3.18
C PRO A 466 22.26 11.39 4.59
N ALA A 467 21.20 10.82 5.14
CA ALA A 467 21.16 10.35 6.52
C ALA A 467 22.04 9.10 6.80
N TRP A 468 22.56 8.45 5.77
CA TRP A 468 23.35 7.21 5.93
C TRP A 468 24.86 7.42 6.12
N ARG A 469 25.37 8.66 5.99
CA ARG A 469 26.80 8.96 6.13
C ARG A 469 27.31 9.14 7.56
N SER A 470 26.55 8.85 8.55
CA SER A 470 27.05 8.98 9.92
C SER A 470 27.15 7.65 10.65
N ARG A 471 28.24 6.94 10.45
CA ARG A 471 29.08 6.35 11.49
C ARG A 471 30.23 5.62 10.83
N GLY A 472 31.38 6.27 10.97
CA GLY A 472 32.66 5.82 10.47
C GLY A 472 33.00 4.42 10.94
N THR A 473 33.59 3.69 10.02
CA THR A 473 34.44 2.55 10.34
C THR A 473 35.46 2.98 11.39
N ARG A 474 35.23 2.60 12.65
CA ARG A 474 36.36 2.54 13.58
C ARG A 474 37.28 1.43 13.08
N ARG A 475 38.42 1.82 12.54
CA ARG A 475 39.56 0.91 12.38
C ARG A 475 39.86 0.37 13.78
N CYS A 476 39.77 -0.94 13.96
CA CYS A 476 40.48 -1.61 15.04
C CYS A 476 41.95 -1.51 14.74
N SER A 477 42.65 -0.64 15.46
CA SER A 477 44.13 -0.68 15.54
C SER A 477 44.50 -2.00 16.25
N THR A 478 45.35 -2.76 15.60
CA THR A 478 45.98 -3.97 16.13
C THR A 478 46.99 -3.58 17.21
N GLY A 479 46.55 -3.65 18.46
CA GLY A 479 47.45 -3.74 19.59
C GLY A 479 47.69 -5.22 19.93
N SER A 480 48.90 -5.64 19.88
CA SER A 480 49.35 -6.99 20.21
C SER A 480 49.28 -7.24 21.67
N GLU A 481 48.37 -8.07 22.16
CA GLU A 481 48.51 -8.81 23.39
C GLU A 481 47.74 -10.14 23.31
N ARG A 482 48.46 -11.19 23.72
CA ARG A 482 48.03 -12.59 23.60
C ARG A 482 46.92 -12.89 24.62
N MET A 483 45.75 -13.33 24.14
CA MET A 483 44.80 -14.11 24.93
C MET A 483 44.13 -15.20 24.11
N PRO A 484 43.66 -16.29 24.76
CA PRO A 484 43.43 -17.55 24.05
C PRO A 484 42.18 -17.57 23.21
N ARG A 485 42.26 -18.28 22.09
CA ARG A 485 41.22 -18.50 21.10
C ARG A 485 39.96 -19.15 21.67
N ARG A 486 38.89 -18.39 21.81
CA ARG A 486 37.53 -18.93 21.77
C ARG A 486 36.96 -18.68 20.36
N ARG A 487 36.45 -19.74 19.75
CA ARG A 487 35.86 -19.71 18.41
C ARG A 487 34.65 -18.75 18.41
N CYS A 488 34.79 -17.63 17.72
CA CYS A 488 33.68 -16.77 17.32
C CYS A 488 33.17 -17.26 15.97
N THR A 489 32.03 -17.91 15.92
CA THR A 489 31.35 -18.18 14.67
C THR A 489 30.72 -16.88 14.15
N ARG A 490 31.44 -16.21 13.25
CA ARG A 490 30.92 -15.07 12.51
C ARG A 490 29.85 -15.57 11.53
N ARG A 491 28.61 -15.19 11.72
CA ARG A 491 27.64 -15.03 10.65
C ARG A 491 27.15 -13.58 10.68
N ALA A 492 27.94 -12.70 10.08
CA ALA A 492 27.44 -11.40 9.65
C ALA A 492 26.77 -11.59 8.30
N ARG A 493 25.46 -11.55 8.24
CA ARG A 493 24.71 -11.38 7.00
C ARG A 493 24.20 -9.94 6.96
N PRO A 494 24.47 -9.18 5.89
CA PRO A 494 23.78 -7.90 5.69
C PRO A 494 22.31 -8.20 5.48
N ALA A 495 21.47 -7.73 6.40
CA ALA A 495 20.04 -7.87 6.26
C ALA A 495 19.49 -6.66 5.52
N TRP A 496 19.08 -6.86 4.30
CA TRP A 496 18.20 -5.97 3.56
C TRP A 496 16.79 -6.19 4.10
N VAL A 497 16.12 -5.15 4.49
CA VAL A 497 14.72 -5.22 4.90
C VAL A 497 13.91 -4.43 3.89
N PRO A 498 13.18 -5.09 2.97
CA PRO A 498 12.15 -4.38 2.25
C PRO A 498 11.02 -4.12 3.22
N THR A 499 10.65 -2.90 3.28
CA THR A 499 9.35 -2.53 3.77
C THR A 499 8.47 -2.50 2.52
N GLY A 500 7.22 -2.86 2.56
CA GLY A 500 6.36 -2.93 1.38
C GLY A 500 6.33 -1.67 0.52
N TRP A 501 7.13 -0.69 0.90
CA TRP A 501 7.35 0.59 0.25
C TRP A 501 8.82 0.97 0.20
N GLY A 502 9.75 0.11 0.57
CA GLY A 502 11.14 0.44 0.49
C GLY A 502 12.12 -0.56 1.11
N CYS A 503 13.36 -0.48 0.73
CA CYS A 503 14.46 -1.27 1.24
C CYS A 503 15.37 -0.44 2.16
N SER A 504 15.69 -0.94 3.35
CA SER A 504 16.72 -0.36 4.20
C SER A 504 17.78 -1.39 4.57
N ILE A 505 19.06 -0.97 4.60
CA ILE A 505 20.19 -1.79 5.04
C ILE A 505 20.41 -1.57 6.53
N ARG A 506 20.43 -2.62 7.33
CA ARG A 506 20.91 -2.56 8.73
C ARG A 506 22.19 -3.36 8.89
N PRO A 507 23.27 -2.75 9.42
CA PRO A 507 24.35 -3.52 10.02
C PRO A 507 23.97 -3.88 11.48
N ARG A 508 23.97 -5.14 11.84
CA ARG A 508 23.97 -5.57 13.23
C ARG A 508 25.42 -5.80 13.68
N CYS A 509 25.92 -4.95 14.55
CA CYS A 509 26.99 -5.28 15.47
C CYS A 509 26.38 -5.47 16.87
N GLY A 510 26.33 -6.69 17.36
CA GLY A 510 26.02 -7.00 18.76
C GLY A 510 27.30 -7.38 19.46
N CYS A 511 27.90 -6.49 20.24
CA CYS A 511 28.86 -6.85 21.28
C CYS A 511 28.06 -6.95 22.59
N MET A 512 27.93 -8.16 23.12
CA MET A 512 27.50 -8.34 24.53
C MET A 512 28.73 -8.26 25.42
N ALA A 513 28.65 -7.39 26.41
CA ALA A 513 29.56 -7.40 27.58
C ALA A 513 29.20 -8.57 28.52
N PRO A 514 30.16 -9.21 29.22
CA PRO A 514 29.90 -10.30 30.14
C PRO A 514 29.46 -9.76 31.50
N GLY A 515 28.34 -10.30 32.01
CA GLY A 515 27.99 -10.16 33.41
C GLY A 515 26.53 -9.81 33.65
N ALA A 516 25.69 -10.83 33.74
CA ALA A 516 24.59 -11.03 34.69
C ALA A 516 23.69 -12.16 34.20
N CYS A 517 23.75 -13.30 34.85
CA CYS A 517 22.73 -14.35 34.76
C CYS A 517 21.45 -13.85 35.42
N GLY A 518 20.42 -13.66 34.62
CA GLY A 518 19.07 -13.44 35.05
C GLY A 518 18.12 -13.92 33.98
N TRP A 519 17.28 -14.87 34.33
CA TRP A 519 16.27 -15.46 33.49
C TRP A 519 15.32 -14.41 32.93
N TRP A 520 15.46 -14.07 31.61
CA TRP A 520 14.42 -13.40 30.85
C TRP A 520 14.40 -13.97 29.45
N MET A 521 13.28 -14.54 29.07
CA MET A 521 13.02 -14.95 27.67
C MET A 521 13.19 -13.76 26.72
N PRO A 522 13.84 -13.93 25.55
CA PRO A 522 13.97 -12.86 24.59
C PRO A 522 12.60 -12.56 24.01
N ARG A 523 12.06 -11.39 24.30
CA ARG A 523 10.97 -10.82 23.51
C ARG A 523 11.43 -10.73 22.07
N ARG A 524 10.75 -11.42 21.19
CA ARG A 524 10.94 -11.39 19.74
C ARG A 524 11.03 -9.95 19.27
N CYS A 525 12.16 -9.55 18.68
CA CYS A 525 12.25 -8.33 17.88
C CYS A 525 11.20 -8.39 16.79
N ARG A 526 10.15 -7.61 16.90
CA ARG A 526 9.16 -7.44 15.83
C ARG A 526 9.78 -6.53 14.78
N LEU A 527 10.05 -7.09 13.63
CA LEU A 527 10.31 -6.34 12.40
C LEU A 527 8.99 -5.73 11.96
N SER A 528 8.88 -4.42 11.93
CA SER A 528 7.73 -3.75 11.32
C SER A 528 7.89 -3.74 9.79
N ARG A 529 6.88 -4.15 9.11
CA ARG A 529 6.84 -4.45 7.69
C ARG A 529 5.56 -3.90 7.12
N THR A 530 5.63 -3.18 6.05
CA THR A 530 4.45 -2.56 5.45
C THR A 530 4.49 -2.63 3.94
N ALA A 531 3.46 -3.17 3.37
CA ALA A 531 3.10 -3.01 1.99
C ALA A 531 1.70 -2.42 1.90
N THR A 532 1.54 -1.39 1.14
CA THR A 532 0.23 -0.94 0.69
C THR A 532 0.27 -1.00 -0.82
N SER A 533 -0.39 -1.99 -1.42
CA SER A 533 -0.65 -1.92 -2.85
C SER A 533 -1.76 -0.92 -3.06
N THR A 534 -1.56 -0.02 -3.96
CA THR A 534 -2.64 0.79 -4.50
C THR A 534 -3.48 -0.14 -5.36
N LEU A 535 -4.65 -0.55 -4.86
CA LEU A 535 -5.59 -1.31 -5.66
C LEU A 535 -5.94 -0.50 -6.90
N ARG A 536 -5.65 -1.06 -8.03
CA ARG A 536 -6.33 -0.75 -9.28
C ARG A 536 -7.65 -1.48 -9.35
#